data_0eb3819aff8f9435f3f63135b51585c7
#
_entry.id   0eb3819aff8f9435f3f63135b51585c7
#
_cell.length_a   1.000
_cell.length_b   1.000
_cell.length_c   1.000
_cell.angle_alpha   90.00
_cell.angle_beta   90.00
_cell.angle_gamma   90.00
#
_symmetry.space_group_name_H-M   'P 1'
#
loop_
_entity.id
_entity.type
_entity.pdbx_description
1 polymer ?
#
loop_
_entity_poly.entity_id
_entity_poly.type
_entity_poly.pdbx_seq_one_letter_code
_entity_poly.pdbx_strand_id
1 'polypeptide(L)'
;MRALISACLLLLTTVAFAEVDPSEGPPPALGRVVPDFTLQRIDGGAMRLADVHEPVVVLNIFAFWCDTWIGQLPQLRELVASEQSLGFRLISVSIDGRWPDQLQQVCGDDPPPWPILLDGDRVLGRTLTIRHAPTVLVLDRSRRVRYAWEGYPGNHRVLRGIRRAASEHTPD
;
A
#
# COMPACT_ATOMS: atom_id res chain seq x y z
N MET A 1 39.11 -55.35 -10.36
CA MET A 1 39.12 -53.92 -10.08
C MET A 1 37.92 -53.30 -10.83
N ARG A 2 36.83 -53.00 -10.14
CA ARG A 2 35.65 -52.35 -10.73
C ARG A 2 35.46 -51.01 -9.95
N ALA A 3 35.70 -49.91 -10.65
CA ALA A 3 35.52 -48.57 -10.14
C ALA A 3 34.01 -48.21 -10.16
N LEU A 4 33.43 -47.93 -9.01
CA LEU A 4 32.09 -47.36 -8.85
C LEU A 4 32.21 -45.86 -8.98
N ILE A 5 31.65 -45.31 -10.06
CA ILE A 5 31.50 -43.86 -10.25
C ILE A 5 30.16 -43.49 -9.57
N SER A 6 30.25 -42.80 -8.47
CA SER A 6 29.08 -42.25 -7.72
C SER A 6 28.68 -40.93 -8.42
N ALA A 7 27.57 -40.94 -9.12
CA ALA A 7 27.01 -39.74 -9.72
C ALA A 7 26.24 -38.95 -8.63
N CYS A 8 26.79 -37.80 -8.21
CA CYS A 8 26.13 -36.86 -7.32
C CYS A 8 25.17 -36.02 -8.14
N LEU A 9 23.87 -36.31 -8.03
CA LEU A 9 22.78 -35.54 -8.67
C LEU A 9 22.52 -34.27 -7.89
N LEU A 10 23.07 -33.15 -8.32
CA LEU A 10 22.74 -31.81 -7.80
C LEU A 10 21.33 -31.43 -8.22
N LEU A 11 20.37 -31.51 -7.30
CA LEU A 11 19.05 -30.93 -7.44
C LEU A 11 19.16 -29.40 -7.36
N LEU A 12 19.23 -28.76 -8.51
CA LEU A 12 19.02 -27.32 -8.65
C LEU A 12 17.54 -27.00 -8.42
N THR A 13 17.20 -26.56 -7.20
CA THR A 13 15.89 -25.95 -6.94
C THR A 13 15.87 -24.59 -7.60
N THR A 14 15.23 -24.50 -8.76
CA THR A 14 14.89 -23.21 -9.38
C THR A 14 13.87 -22.52 -8.52
N VAL A 15 14.29 -21.46 -7.82
CA VAL A 15 13.37 -20.51 -7.19
C VAL A 15 12.66 -19.79 -8.33
N ALA A 16 11.40 -20.14 -8.57
CA ALA A 16 10.55 -19.41 -9.50
C ALA A 16 10.36 -17.99 -8.94
N PHE A 17 11.08 -17.03 -9.50
CA PHE A 17 10.68 -15.64 -9.38
C PHE A 17 9.34 -15.52 -10.11
N ALA A 18 8.28 -15.08 -9.40
CA ALA A 18 7.04 -14.72 -10.05
C ALA A 18 7.38 -13.63 -11.08
N GLU A 19 7.37 -14.00 -12.36
CA GLU A 19 7.50 -13.06 -13.45
C GLU A 19 6.29 -12.13 -13.38
N VAL A 20 6.56 -10.83 -13.20
CA VAL A 20 5.58 -9.78 -13.42
C VAL A 20 5.21 -9.87 -14.89
N ASP A 21 3.93 -10.08 -15.19
CA ASP A 21 3.44 -10.14 -16.59
C ASP A 21 3.79 -8.81 -17.27
N PRO A 22 4.66 -8.80 -18.31
CA PRO A 22 5.06 -7.59 -18.99
C PRO A 22 3.94 -6.96 -19.82
N SER A 23 2.77 -7.61 -19.94
CA SER A 23 1.59 -7.06 -20.61
C SER A 23 0.82 -6.05 -19.76
N GLU A 24 1.00 -6.04 -18.42
CA GLU A 24 0.49 -5.02 -17.55
C GLU A 24 1.53 -3.92 -17.38
N GLY A 25 1.34 -2.81 -18.10
CA GLY A 25 2.17 -1.62 -17.92
C GLY A 25 2.17 -1.12 -16.47
N PRO A 26 3.04 -0.13 -16.12
CA PRO A 26 3.12 0.37 -14.76
C PRO A 26 1.75 0.85 -14.27
N PRO A 27 1.43 0.73 -12.95
CA PRO A 27 0.16 1.18 -12.40
C PRO A 27 -0.15 2.62 -12.82
N PRO A 28 -1.37 2.92 -13.30
CA PRO A 28 -1.69 4.22 -13.90
C PRO A 28 -1.44 5.43 -13.00
N ALA A 29 -1.43 5.23 -11.68
CA ALA A 29 -1.16 6.29 -10.72
C ALA A 29 0.32 6.69 -10.63
N LEU A 30 1.26 5.85 -11.10
CA LEU A 30 2.70 6.09 -10.96
C LEU A 30 3.12 7.40 -11.64
N GLY A 31 3.89 8.23 -10.95
CA GLY A 31 4.38 9.53 -11.42
C GLY A 31 3.37 10.67 -11.35
N ARG A 32 2.10 10.41 -11.08
CA ARG A 32 1.06 11.45 -10.95
C ARG A 32 1.15 12.16 -9.60
N VAL A 33 0.77 13.42 -9.57
CA VAL A 33 0.54 14.15 -8.31
C VAL A 33 -0.88 13.86 -7.86
N VAL A 34 -1.02 13.39 -6.63
CA VAL A 34 -2.32 13.19 -6.00
C VAL A 34 -2.90 14.57 -5.68
N PRO A 35 -4.08 14.92 -6.23
CA PRO A 35 -4.72 16.18 -5.91
C PRO A 35 -5.08 16.23 -4.43
N ASP A 36 -5.16 17.44 -3.88
CA ASP A 36 -5.69 17.60 -2.54
C ASP A 36 -7.15 17.14 -2.48
N PHE A 37 -7.48 16.39 -1.47
CA PHE A 37 -8.83 15.88 -1.24
C PHE A 37 -9.21 16.03 0.23
N THR A 38 -10.50 16.09 0.49
CA THR A 38 -11.07 15.96 1.84
C THR A 38 -12.06 14.79 1.82
N LEU A 39 -11.83 13.79 2.65
CA LEU A 39 -12.70 12.63 2.79
C LEU A 39 -13.15 12.45 4.23
N GLN A 40 -14.32 11.84 4.39
CA GLN A 40 -14.85 11.49 5.71
C GLN A 40 -14.02 10.35 6.30
N ARG A 41 -13.76 10.44 7.60
CA ARG A 41 -13.14 9.37 8.38
C ARG A 41 -14.20 8.41 8.88
N ILE A 42 -13.86 7.14 8.98
CA ILE A 42 -14.77 6.11 9.48
C ILE A 42 -15.09 6.30 10.97
N ASP A 43 -14.18 6.89 11.74
CA ASP A 43 -14.32 7.19 13.17
C ASP A 43 -14.95 8.57 13.45
N GLY A 44 -15.41 9.26 12.42
CA GLY A 44 -16.05 10.58 12.48
C GLY A 44 -15.12 11.73 12.08
N GLY A 45 -15.74 12.81 11.64
CA GLY A 45 -15.04 13.98 11.12
C GLY A 45 -14.52 13.77 9.69
N ALA A 46 -13.59 14.62 9.28
CA ALA A 46 -12.98 14.59 7.96
C ALA A 46 -11.46 14.76 8.05
N MET A 47 -10.75 14.30 7.02
CA MET A 47 -9.32 14.48 6.89
C MET A 47 -9.01 15.04 5.50
N ARG A 48 -8.17 16.07 5.47
CA ARG A 48 -7.67 16.68 4.24
C ARG A 48 -6.21 16.24 4.00
N LEU A 49 -5.87 15.90 2.77
CA LEU A 49 -4.50 15.47 2.44
C LEU A 49 -3.47 16.58 2.71
N ALA A 50 -3.83 17.85 2.46
CA ALA A 50 -2.95 18.99 2.71
C ALA A 50 -2.60 19.19 4.19
N ASP A 51 -3.41 18.67 5.13
CA ASP A 51 -3.18 18.77 6.56
C ASP A 51 -2.20 17.69 7.08
N VAL A 52 -1.77 16.79 6.21
CA VAL A 52 -0.76 15.77 6.53
C VAL A 52 0.62 16.38 6.38
N HIS A 53 1.36 16.48 7.49
CA HIS A 53 2.66 17.17 7.52
C HIS A 53 3.84 16.25 7.26
N GLU A 54 3.64 14.95 7.37
CA GLU A 54 4.69 13.96 7.12
C GLU A 54 5.20 14.06 5.66
N PRO A 55 6.52 13.98 5.47
CA PRO A 55 7.13 14.12 4.14
C PRO A 55 6.74 13.01 3.18
N VAL A 56 6.37 11.85 3.69
CA VAL A 56 5.93 10.70 2.90
C VAL A 56 4.54 10.28 3.35
N VAL A 57 3.65 10.00 2.39
CA VAL A 57 2.34 9.43 2.66
C VAL A 57 2.22 8.08 1.97
N VAL A 58 1.77 7.08 2.70
CA VAL A 58 1.39 5.79 2.14
C VAL A 58 -0.14 5.73 2.06
N LEU A 59 -0.68 5.67 0.86
CA LEU A 59 -2.11 5.44 0.64
C LEU A 59 -2.32 3.94 0.37
N ASN A 60 -3.09 3.29 1.23
CA ASN A 60 -3.60 1.94 1.02
C ASN A 60 -5.05 2.04 0.57
N ILE A 61 -5.30 1.89 -0.73
CA ILE A 61 -6.63 1.99 -1.33
C ILE A 61 -7.24 0.58 -1.37
N PHE A 62 -8.41 0.42 -0.77
CA PHE A 62 -9.01 -0.89 -0.56
C PHE A 62 -10.55 -0.87 -0.70
N ALA A 63 -11.17 -2.04 -0.61
CA ALA A 63 -12.60 -2.20 -0.44
C ALA A 63 -12.88 -3.16 0.72
N PHE A 64 -13.94 -2.92 1.49
CA PHE A 64 -14.29 -3.75 2.64
C PHE A 64 -14.68 -5.20 2.28
N TRP A 65 -15.16 -5.43 1.05
CA TRP A 65 -15.48 -6.76 0.54
C TRP A 65 -14.24 -7.55 0.07
N CYS A 66 -13.04 -6.96 0.16
CA CYS A 66 -11.82 -7.57 -0.35
C CYS A 66 -11.10 -8.38 0.73
N ASP A 67 -11.21 -9.69 0.70
CA ASP A 67 -10.56 -10.61 1.64
C ASP A 67 -9.03 -10.44 1.65
N THR A 68 -8.45 -10.07 0.50
CA THR A 68 -7.01 -9.80 0.39
C THR A 68 -6.59 -8.62 1.28
N TRP A 69 -7.41 -7.57 1.39
CA TRP A 69 -7.13 -6.46 2.29
C TRP A 69 -7.22 -6.89 3.75
N ILE A 70 -8.22 -7.69 4.11
CA ILE A 70 -8.35 -8.22 5.48
C ILE A 70 -7.09 -9.00 5.86
N GLY A 71 -6.59 -9.84 4.97
CA GLY A 71 -5.33 -10.59 5.17
C GLY A 71 -4.08 -9.71 5.31
N GLN A 72 -4.13 -8.44 4.89
CA GLN A 72 -3.02 -7.49 5.01
C GLN A 72 -2.98 -6.75 6.35
N LEU A 73 -4.06 -6.73 7.11
CA LEU A 73 -4.15 -5.94 8.35
C LEU A 73 -2.98 -6.16 9.32
N PRO A 74 -2.53 -7.40 9.59
CA PRO A 74 -1.36 -7.62 10.44
C PRO A 74 -0.11 -6.94 9.91
N GLN A 75 0.15 -7.00 8.60
CA GLN A 75 1.31 -6.38 7.96
C GLN A 75 1.22 -4.84 7.99
N LEU A 76 0.02 -4.28 7.80
CA LEU A 76 -0.20 -2.84 7.92
C LEU A 76 0.01 -2.35 9.36
N ARG A 77 -0.35 -3.15 10.39
CA ARG A 77 -0.05 -2.84 11.79
C ARG A 77 1.46 -2.81 12.06
N GLU A 78 2.22 -3.76 11.53
CA GLU A 78 3.68 -3.74 11.60
C GLU A 78 4.28 -2.53 10.87
N LEU A 79 3.72 -2.17 9.70
CA LEU A 79 4.17 -1.02 8.93
C LEU A 79 3.98 0.27 9.75
N VAL A 80 2.81 0.48 10.32
CA VAL A 80 2.48 1.69 11.08
C VAL A 80 3.33 1.84 12.35
N ALA A 81 3.80 0.75 12.94
CA ALA A 81 4.73 0.80 14.06
C ALA A 81 6.05 1.52 13.73
N SER A 82 6.41 1.61 12.44
CA SER A 82 7.60 2.34 11.95
C SER A 82 7.29 3.78 11.52
N GLU A 83 6.04 4.23 11.60
CA GLU A 83 5.55 5.52 11.06
C GLU A 83 6.34 6.70 11.61
N GLN A 84 6.42 6.80 12.93
CA GLN A 84 7.10 7.90 13.61
C GLN A 84 8.62 7.92 13.33
N SER A 85 9.26 6.75 13.34
CA SER A 85 10.72 6.66 13.17
C SER A 85 11.18 6.93 11.74
N LEU A 86 10.31 6.70 10.74
CA LEU A 86 10.60 6.88 9.32
C LEU A 86 9.98 8.15 8.73
N GLY A 87 9.16 8.87 9.51
CA GLY A 87 8.55 10.14 9.08
C GLY A 87 7.55 9.97 7.93
N PHE A 88 6.68 8.97 8.00
CA PHE A 88 5.59 8.82 7.03
C PHE A 88 4.23 8.76 7.73
N ARG A 89 3.16 8.88 6.96
CA ARG A 89 1.78 8.67 7.41
C ARG A 89 1.12 7.58 6.56
N LEU A 90 0.59 6.53 7.22
CA LEU A 90 -0.29 5.55 6.59
C LEU A 90 -1.74 6.06 6.62
N ILE A 91 -2.41 6.02 5.49
CA ILE A 91 -3.83 6.33 5.34
C ILE A 91 -4.47 5.24 4.49
N SER A 92 -5.51 4.60 5.00
CA SER A 92 -6.33 3.68 4.19
C SER A 92 -7.53 4.41 3.61
N VAL A 93 -7.87 4.14 2.35
CA VAL A 93 -8.99 4.76 1.65
C VAL A 93 -9.89 3.67 1.09
N SER A 94 -11.12 3.58 1.61
CA SER A 94 -12.13 2.65 1.09
C SER A 94 -12.81 3.24 -0.14
N ILE A 95 -12.77 2.52 -1.27
CA ILE A 95 -13.43 2.92 -2.52
C ILE A 95 -14.89 2.52 -2.61
N ASP A 96 -15.40 1.73 -1.69
CA ASP A 96 -16.81 1.31 -1.65
C ASP A 96 -17.67 2.18 -0.72
N GLY A 97 -17.05 3.11 0.01
CA GLY A 97 -17.72 4.09 0.84
C GLY A 97 -18.62 3.50 1.95
N ARG A 98 -18.45 2.21 2.23
CA ARG A 98 -19.28 1.51 3.21
C ARG A 98 -18.74 1.66 4.63
N TRP A 99 -19.57 1.40 5.61
CA TRP A 99 -19.80 2.03 6.90
C TRP A 99 -19.17 1.30 8.10
N PRO A 100 -19.24 1.90 9.30
CA PRO A 100 -18.63 1.41 10.55
C PRO A 100 -18.92 -0.05 10.87
N ASP A 101 -20.13 -0.54 10.56
CA ASP A 101 -20.55 -1.91 10.86
C ASP A 101 -19.64 -2.94 10.19
N GLN A 102 -19.12 -2.64 8.99
CA GLN A 102 -18.22 -3.55 8.30
C GLN A 102 -16.82 -3.55 8.90
N LEU A 103 -16.34 -2.38 9.37
CA LEU A 103 -15.07 -2.33 10.07
C LEU A 103 -15.12 -3.17 11.35
N GLN A 104 -16.21 -3.08 12.10
CA GLN A 104 -16.39 -3.89 13.30
C GLN A 104 -16.49 -5.38 13.00
N GLN A 105 -17.17 -5.76 11.91
CA GLN A 105 -17.24 -7.17 11.47
C GLN A 105 -15.86 -7.72 11.12
N VAL A 106 -14.98 -6.90 10.51
CA VAL A 106 -13.65 -7.30 10.07
C VAL A 106 -12.62 -7.25 11.18
N CYS A 107 -12.65 -6.20 12.01
CA CYS A 107 -11.61 -5.91 12.99
C CYS A 107 -12.05 -6.18 14.44
N GLY A 108 -13.35 -6.45 14.68
CA GLY A 108 -13.88 -6.62 16.04
C GLY A 108 -13.61 -5.40 16.90
N ASP A 109 -13.15 -5.64 18.12
CA ASP A 109 -12.84 -4.59 19.09
C ASP A 109 -11.44 -3.97 18.95
N ASP A 110 -10.71 -4.38 17.90
CA ASP A 110 -9.35 -3.89 17.63
C ASP A 110 -9.25 -3.19 16.26
N PRO A 111 -9.81 -1.97 16.11
CA PRO A 111 -9.75 -1.23 14.86
C PRO A 111 -8.32 -0.82 14.51
N PRO A 112 -8.02 -0.62 13.22
CA PRO A 112 -6.73 -0.13 12.78
C PRO A 112 -6.36 1.20 13.46
N PRO A 113 -5.12 1.36 13.99
CA PRO A 113 -4.70 2.58 14.68
C PRO A 113 -4.32 3.73 13.73
N TRP A 114 -4.57 3.61 12.44
CA TRP A 114 -4.34 4.64 11.42
C TRP A 114 -5.66 5.12 10.82
N PRO A 115 -5.69 6.32 10.17
CA PRO A 115 -6.89 6.84 9.54
C PRO A 115 -7.42 5.94 8.45
N ILE A 116 -8.74 5.67 8.48
CA ILE A 116 -9.49 5.05 7.39
C ILE A 116 -10.48 6.08 6.86
N LEU A 117 -10.36 6.39 5.57
CA LEU A 117 -11.16 7.37 4.87
C LEU A 117 -12.14 6.67 3.91
N LEU A 118 -13.26 7.33 3.65
CA LEU A 118 -14.36 6.82 2.84
C LEU A 118 -14.46 7.61 1.53
N ASP A 119 -14.09 6.99 0.40
CA ASP A 119 -14.23 7.54 -0.97
C ASP A 119 -15.46 6.91 -1.65
N GLY A 120 -16.64 7.10 -1.05
CA GLY A 120 -17.90 6.50 -1.51
C GLY A 120 -18.26 6.85 -2.94
N ASP A 121 -17.96 8.05 -3.36
CA ASP A 121 -18.16 8.53 -4.74
C ASP A 121 -17.04 8.11 -5.68
N ARG A 122 -16.03 7.41 -5.20
CA ARG A 122 -14.83 6.97 -5.94
C ARG A 122 -14.11 8.12 -6.65
N VAL A 123 -14.13 9.31 -6.07
CA VAL A 123 -13.51 10.51 -6.66
C VAL A 123 -12.01 10.30 -6.77
N LEU A 124 -11.36 9.91 -5.68
CA LEU A 124 -9.94 9.65 -5.65
C LEU A 124 -9.58 8.42 -6.50
N GLY A 125 -10.37 7.35 -6.39
CA GLY A 125 -10.18 6.11 -7.16
C GLY A 125 -10.22 6.37 -8.68
N ARG A 126 -11.17 7.18 -9.17
CA ARG A 126 -11.24 7.57 -10.59
C ARG A 126 -10.11 8.52 -10.99
N THR A 127 -9.82 9.52 -10.16
CA THR A 127 -8.76 10.50 -10.44
C THR A 127 -7.40 9.84 -10.60
N LEU A 128 -7.09 8.84 -9.79
CA LEU A 128 -5.84 8.09 -9.86
C LEU A 128 -5.91 6.87 -10.79
N THR A 129 -7.07 6.61 -11.38
CA THR A 129 -7.32 5.45 -12.25
C THR A 129 -6.98 4.13 -11.55
N ILE A 130 -7.48 3.98 -10.31
CA ILE A 130 -7.31 2.76 -9.53
C ILE A 130 -8.16 1.65 -10.15
N ARG A 131 -7.52 0.60 -10.66
CA ARG A 131 -8.17 -0.54 -11.33
C ARG A 131 -8.43 -1.70 -10.38
N HIS A 132 -7.55 -1.90 -9.44
CA HIS A 132 -7.58 -3.04 -8.51
C HIS A 132 -7.56 -2.58 -7.06
N ALA A 133 -8.23 -3.33 -6.20
CA ALA A 133 -8.14 -3.21 -4.75
C ALA A 133 -7.62 -4.54 -4.17
N PRO A 134 -6.67 -4.49 -3.25
CA PRO A 134 -6.00 -3.31 -2.74
C PRO A 134 -4.95 -2.73 -3.70
N THR A 135 -4.68 -1.43 -3.61
CA THR A 135 -3.58 -0.74 -4.28
C THR A 135 -2.80 0.07 -3.24
N VAL A 136 -1.48 -0.03 -3.26
CA VAL A 136 -0.61 0.73 -2.35
C VAL A 136 0.18 1.77 -3.14
N LEU A 137 0.10 3.03 -2.70
CA LEU A 137 0.83 4.16 -3.27
C LEU A 137 1.76 4.76 -2.21
N VAL A 138 3.00 5.07 -2.59
CA VAL A 138 3.92 5.85 -1.76
C VAL A 138 4.11 7.21 -2.41
N LEU A 139 3.73 8.26 -1.69
CA LEU A 139 3.79 9.65 -2.12
C LEU A 139 4.97 10.35 -1.46
N ASP A 140 5.67 11.17 -2.23
CA ASP A 140 6.69 12.08 -1.69
C ASP A 140 6.05 13.35 -1.08
N ARG A 141 6.88 14.28 -0.60
CA ARG A 141 6.44 15.56 -0.02
C ARG A 141 5.59 16.41 -0.97
N SER A 142 5.81 16.32 -2.28
CA SER A 142 5.00 17.00 -3.31
C SER A 142 3.71 16.25 -3.64
N ARG A 143 3.42 15.17 -2.91
CA ARG A 143 2.28 14.26 -3.15
C ARG A 143 2.34 13.57 -4.52
N ARG A 144 3.52 13.48 -5.11
CA ARG A 144 3.74 12.68 -6.30
C ARG A 144 3.89 11.21 -5.94
N VAL A 145 3.19 10.35 -6.68
CA VAL A 145 3.28 8.89 -6.55
C VAL A 145 4.65 8.41 -7.03
N ARG A 146 5.51 8.01 -6.11
CA ARG A 146 6.85 7.51 -6.41
C ARG A 146 6.88 5.99 -6.58
N TYR A 147 5.98 5.31 -5.88
CA TYR A 147 5.79 3.86 -5.99
C TYR A 147 4.31 3.54 -5.98
N ALA A 148 3.91 2.57 -6.79
CA ALA A 148 2.54 2.08 -6.90
C ALA A 148 2.58 0.57 -7.10
N TRP A 149 1.71 -0.15 -6.38
CA TRP A 149 1.54 -1.60 -6.52
C TRP A 149 0.06 -1.94 -6.49
N GLU A 150 -0.39 -2.71 -7.45
CA GLU A 150 -1.66 -3.41 -7.41
C GLU A 150 -1.48 -4.66 -6.56
N GLY A 151 -2.29 -4.81 -5.50
CA GLY A 151 -2.03 -5.72 -4.39
C GLY A 151 -1.08 -5.14 -3.34
N TYR A 152 -0.80 -5.93 -2.29
CA TYR A 152 0.13 -5.55 -1.24
C TYR A 152 1.52 -6.17 -1.49
N PRO A 153 2.56 -5.34 -1.70
CA PRO A 153 3.87 -5.86 -2.09
C PRO A 153 4.70 -6.40 -0.93
N GLY A 154 4.17 -6.36 0.30
CA GLY A 154 4.86 -6.67 1.54
C GLY A 154 5.66 -5.51 2.13
N ASN A 155 5.81 -5.51 3.47
CA ASN A 155 6.43 -4.41 4.22
C ASN A 155 7.83 -4.05 3.72
N HIS A 156 8.65 -5.02 3.37
CA HIS A 156 10.00 -4.77 2.89
C HIS A 156 10.05 -3.86 1.65
N ARG A 157 9.13 -4.05 0.68
CA ARG A 157 9.06 -3.20 -0.52
C ARG A 157 8.51 -1.82 -0.20
N VAL A 158 7.46 -1.74 0.63
CA VAL A 158 6.86 -0.47 1.04
C VAL A 158 7.87 0.37 1.82
N LEU A 159 8.55 -0.19 2.82
CA LEU A 159 9.58 0.49 3.61
C LEU A 159 10.76 0.98 2.75
N ARG A 160 11.16 0.20 1.75
CA ARG A 160 12.18 0.65 0.78
C ARG A 160 11.68 1.86 -0.03
N GLY A 161 10.43 1.82 -0.49
CA GLY A 161 9.79 2.94 -1.19
C GLY A 161 9.73 4.19 -0.33
N ILE A 162 9.32 4.08 0.94
CA ILE A 162 9.25 5.19 1.90
C ILE A 162 10.64 5.85 2.06
N ARG A 163 11.69 5.07 2.35
CA ARG A 163 13.04 5.61 2.52
C ARG A 163 13.54 6.36 1.29
N ARG A 164 13.29 5.82 0.09
CA ARG A 164 13.67 6.48 -1.16
C ARG A 164 12.86 7.74 -1.43
N ALA A 165 11.54 7.71 -1.24
CA ALA A 165 10.68 8.88 -1.41
C ALA A 165 11.05 10.01 -0.44
N ALA A 166 11.51 9.68 0.78
CA ALA A 166 12.00 10.65 1.76
C ALA A 166 13.34 11.29 1.33
N SER A 167 14.27 10.51 0.74
CA SER A 167 15.61 10.98 0.37
C SER A 167 15.65 11.76 -0.95
N GLU A 168 14.74 11.52 -1.88
CA GLU A 168 14.71 12.19 -3.20
C GLU A 168 14.28 13.66 -3.13
N HIS A 169 14.02 14.19 -1.95
CA HIS A 169 13.61 15.58 -1.73
C HIS A 169 14.59 16.38 -0.84
N THR A 170 15.87 16.03 -0.84
CA THR A 170 16.88 16.96 -0.32
C THR A 170 17.17 17.94 -1.46
N PRO A 171 16.68 19.20 -1.43
CA PRO A 171 17.17 20.21 -2.37
C PRO A 171 18.65 20.47 -2.04
N ASP A 172 19.49 20.44 -3.08
CA ASP A 172 20.85 20.98 -3.02
C ASP A 172 20.86 22.45 -2.60
#